data_d42a85b8f51afeff0268afc6702e2c6a
#
_entry.id   d42a85b8f51afeff0268afc6702e2c6a
#
_cell.length_a   1.000
_cell.length_b   1.000
_cell.length_c   1.000
_cell.angle_alpha   90.00
_cell.angle_beta   90.00
_cell.angle_gamma   90.00
#
_symmetry.space_group_name_H-M   'P 1'
#
loop_
_entity.id
_entity.type
_entity.pdbx_description
1 polymer ?
#
loop_
_entity_poly.entity_id
_entity_poly.type
_entity_poly.pdbx_seq_one_letter_code
_entity_poly.pdbx_strand_id
1 'polypeptide(L)'
;MCIRDSTSIVDCLNTIELAKRIKDVTPDIWQASLTTAHKRDTEALINKEKVFSTYEYFYSRARCFVNKYLFNHPFYNWAICWDLKQHPKDYLELDYSGLVNALQKAPKPIRTVKQNKNPLILSKDYGLKTEPYSEIGLNEIMERAKLLDENPKFVNSINSILEEQAQSKQDFDQTPLLHEETIYAGGINIPQSDKLNMKKFHEVDLKGKLSLVEKFTQERFSYFAKCILYEEYPKEELPETIYNEMHRHFAKRLTSLNNEKWETFASFYNELDNQRKKFEEDQSKLQILQGYNNYVENMEKRFINA
;
A
#
# COMPACT_ATOMS: atom_id res chain seq x y z
N MET A 1 -3.64 14.39 17.10
CA MET A 1 -2.35 13.74 17.41
C MET A 1 -1.40 14.85 17.81
N CYS A 2 -1.01 14.93 19.07
CA CYS A 2 -0.05 15.95 19.50
C CYS A 2 1.32 15.57 18.93
N ILE A 3 1.79 16.33 17.97
CA ILE A 3 3.19 16.33 17.57
C ILE A 3 3.91 17.05 18.73
N ARG A 4 4.34 16.25 19.72
CA ARG A 4 5.37 16.72 20.65
C ARG A 4 6.69 16.59 19.89
N ASP A 5 7.60 17.53 20.16
CA ASP A 5 8.98 17.55 19.69
C ASP A 5 9.77 16.31 20.17
N SER A 6 9.37 15.12 19.67
CA SER A 6 10.09 13.88 19.92
C SER A 6 11.24 13.81 18.93
N THR A 7 12.46 13.72 19.44
CA THR A 7 13.61 13.39 18.61
C THR A 7 13.48 11.93 18.15
N SER A 8 14.07 11.57 17.01
CA SER A 8 14.05 10.19 16.48
C SER A 8 14.53 9.16 17.52
N ILE A 9 15.43 9.54 18.42
CA ILE A 9 15.94 8.69 19.52
C ILE A 9 14.82 8.43 20.54
N VAL A 10 14.06 9.45 20.91
CA VAL A 10 12.94 9.32 21.87
C VAL A 10 11.85 8.42 21.30
N ASP A 11 11.56 8.53 20.00
CA ASP A 11 10.60 7.66 19.32
C ASP A 11 11.06 6.20 19.31
N CYS A 12 12.34 5.95 19.07
CA CYS A 12 12.93 4.61 19.16
C CYS A 12 12.82 4.04 20.58
N LEU A 13 13.16 4.82 21.59
CA LEU A 13 13.08 4.39 23.00
C LEU A 13 11.64 4.08 23.40
N ASN A 14 10.68 4.93 23.04
CA ASN A 14 9.26 4.72 23.30
C ASN A 14 8.74 3.46 22.60
N THR A 15 9.19 3.21 21.37
CA THR A 15 8.82 1.99 20.61
C THR A 15 9.36 0.74 21.30
N ILE A 16 10.61 0.76 21.78
CA ILE A 16 11.21 -0.36 22.52
C ILE A 16 10.47 -0.61 23.83
N GLU A 17 10.14 0.45 24.56
CA GLU A 17 9.41 0.32 25.84
C GLU A 17 8.00 -0.24 25.63
N LEU A 18 7.28 0.22 24.58
CA LEU A 18 5.99 -0.34 24.20
C LEU A 18 6.10 -1.82 23.85
N ALA A 19 7.12 -2.20 23.07
CA ALA A 19 7.37 -3.60 22.68
C ALA A 19 7.61 -4.49 23.91
N LYS A 20 8.44 -4.04 24.88
CA LYS A 20 8.67 -4.74 26.15
C LYS A 20 7.37 -4.91 26.92
N ARG A 21 6.58 -3.84 27.06
CA ARG A 21 5.30 -3.89 27.77
C ARG A 21 4.31 -4.86 27.13
N ILE A 22 4.21 -4.89 25.80
CA ILE A 22 3.37 -5.87 25.10
C ILE A 22 3.86 -7.29 25.38
N LYS A 23 5.17 -7.53 25.30
CA LYS A 23 5.78 -8.84 25.59
C LYS A 23 5.48 -9.32 27.00
N ASP A 24 5.55 -8.42 27.99
CA ASP A 24 5.38 -8.76 29.40
C ASP A 24 3.89 -8.97 29.75
N VAL A 25 2.99 -8.15 29.22
CA VAL A 25 1.54 -8.20 29.53
C VAL A 25 0.80 -9.26 28.71
N THR A 26 1.21 -9.47 27.45
CA THR A 26 0.53 -10.39 26.52
C THR A 26 1.55 -11.21 25.71
N PRO A 27 2.30 -12.12 26.37
CA PRO A 27 3.39 -12.88 25.73
C PRO A 27 2.90 -13.72 24.54
N ASP A 28 1.69 -14.26 24.61
CA ASP A 28 1.12 -15.07 23.52
C ASP A 28 0.87 -14.23 22.26
N ILE A 29 0.36 -13.01 22.42
CA ILE A 29 0.13 -12.08 21.29
C ILE A 29 1.47 -11.61 20.72
N TRP A 30 2.44 -11.35 21.59
CA TRP A 30 3.80 -11.03 21.17
C TRP A 30 4.41 -12.15 20.33
N GLN A 31 4.33 -13.40 20.80
CA GLN A 31 4.84 -14.56 20.08
C GLN A 31 4.11 -14.77 18.75
N ALA A 32 2.78 -14.61 18.72
CA ALA A 32 2.00 -14.69 17.48
C ALA A 32 2.44 -13.65 16.44
N SER A 33 2.70 -12.40 16.89
CA SER A 33 3.22 -11.33 16.01
C SER A 33 4.60 -11.66 15.42
N LEU A 34 5.49 -12.27 16.20
CA LEU A 34 6.79 -12.72 15.72
C LEU A 34 6.67 -13.87 14.71
N THR A 35 5.74 -14.80 14.93
CA THR A 35 5.50 -15.94 14.03
C THR A 35 5.08 -15.49 12.63
N THR A 36 4.39 -14.36 12.51
CA THR A 36 3.92 -13.82 11.23
C THR A 36 4.83 -12.73 10.64
N ALA A 37 6.01 -12.51 11.23
CA ALA A 37 6.97 -11.50 10.76
C ALA A 37 7.47 -11.74 9.33
N HIS A 38 7.49 -13.00 8.89
CA HIS A 38 7.90 -13.38 7.53
C HIS A 38 6.75 -14.01 6.76
N LYS A 39 6.64 -13.67 5.47
CA LYS A 39 5.60 -14.18 4.57
C LYS A 39 5.53 -15.71 4.58
N ARG A 40 6.67 -16.41 4.47
CA ARG A 40 6.75 -17.87 4.43
C ARG A 40 6.17 -18.51 5.69
N ASP A 41 6.49 -17.97 6.84
CA ASP A 41 6.03 -18.50 8.13
C ASP A 41 4.53 -18.24 8.31
N THR A 42 4.05 -17.08 7.85
CA THR A 42 2.63 -16.75 7.80
C THR A 42 1.85 -17.73 6.90
N GLU A 43 2.36 -18.03 5.71
CA GLU A 43 1.76 -19.01 4.79
C GLU A 43 1.72 -20.41 5.42
N ALA A 44 2.81 -20.84 6.05
CA ALA A 44 2.88 -22.13 6.74
C ALA A 44 1.86 -22.23 7.88
N LEU A 45 1.72 -21.15 8.67
CA LEU A 45 0.75 -21.07 9.77
C LEU A 45 -0.69 -21.17 9.26
N ILE A 46 -1.06 -20.39 8.24
CA ILE A 46 -2.40 -20.40 7.63
C ILE A 46 -2.73 -21.79 7.08
N ASN A 47 -1.78 -22.42 6.39
CA ASN A 47 -1.96 -23.76 5.82
C ASN A 47 -2.08 -24.85 6.88
N LYS A 48 -1.41 -24.70 8.02
CA LYS A 48 -1.50 -25.63 9.14
C LYS A 48 -2.82 -25.49 9.89
N GLU A 49 -3.18 -24.30 10.28
CA GLU A 49 -4.32 -24.05 11.16
C GLU A 49 -5.67 -24.17 10.44
N LYS A 50 -5.73 -23.74 9.15
CA LYS A 50 -6.96 -23.71 8.32
C LYS A 50 -8.12 -22.90 8.88
N VAL A 51 -8.34 -22.92 10.20
CA VAL A 51 -9.30 -22.09 10.93
C VAL A 51 -8.57 -21.32 12.02
N PHE A 52 -8.62 -20.00 11.95
CA PHE A 52 -7.83 -19.10 12.81
C PHE A 52 -8.53 -17.77 13.01
N SER A 53 -8.11 -17.01 14.01
CA SER A 53 -8.60 -15.67 14.27
C SER A 53 -7.65 -14.61 13.73
N THR A 54 -8.20 -13.53 13.15
CA THR A 54 -7.49 -12.31 12.83
C THR A 54 -8.11 -11.12 13.53
N TYR A 55 -7.28 -10.10 13.80
CA TYR A 55 -7.74 -8.84 14.35
C TYR A 55 -7.41 -7.73 13.38
N GLU A 56 -8.44 -6.98 12.99
CA GLU A 56 -8.31 -5.82 12.09
C GLU A 56 -8.77 -4.55 12.83
N TYR A 57 -8.09 -3.46 12.58
CA TYR A 57 -8.39 -2.18 13.21
C TYR A 57 -9.21 -1.32 12.25
N PHE A 58 -10.43 -1.00 12.64
CA PHE A 58 -11.32 -0.14 11.88
C PHE A 58 -11.62 1.14 12.67
N TYR A 59 -11.17 2.28 12.15
CA TYR A 59 -11.25 3.58 12.82
C TYR A 59 -10.60 3.53 14.21
N SER A 60 -11.37 3.44 15.27
CA SER A 60 -10.91 3.39 16.67
C SER A 60 -11.17 2.04 17.37
N ARG A 61 -11.61 1.01 16.63
CA ARG A 61 -12.01 -0.27 17.22
C ARG A 61 -11.33 -1.45 16.54
N ALA A 62 -10.77 -2.34 17.34
CA ALA A 62 -10.33 -3.64 16.88
C ALA A 62 -11.56 -4.53 16.66
N ARG A 63 -11.57 -5.27 15.56
CA ARG A 63 -12.59 -6.31 15.26
C ARG A 63 -11.91 -7.65 15.09
N CYS A 64 -12.47 -8.64 15.72
CA CYS A 64 -12.06 -10.03 15.56
C CYS A 64 -12.83 -10.70 14.44
N PHE A 65 -12.14 -11.55 13.67
CA PHE A 65 -12.72 -12.42 12.66
C PHE A 65 -12.21 -13.84 12.84
N VAL A 66 -13.13 -14.80 12.95
CA VAL A 66 -12.79 -16.23 12.90
C VAL A 66 -12.93 -16.68 11.45
N ASN A 67 -11.80 -17.03 10.87
CA ASN A 67 -11.66 -17.26 9.44
C ASN A 67 -11.43 -18.73 9.14
N LYS A 68 -12.06 -19.23 8.07
CA LYS A 68 -11.66 -20.46 7.38
C LYS A 68 -10.85 -20.08 6.13
N TYR A 69 -9.61 -20.54 6.04
CA TYR A 69 -8.80 -20.40 4.83
C TYR A 69 -9.42 -21.21 3.69
N LEU A 70 -9.52 -20.58 2.52
CA LEU A 70 -10.03 -21.20 1.30
C LEU A 70 -8.89 -21.48 0.31
N PHE A 71 -8.26 -20.44 -0.22
CA PHE A 71 -7.20 -20.51 -1.21
C PHE A 71 -6.37 -19.23 -1.24
N ASN A 72 -5.28 -19.23 -1.99
CA ASN A 72 -4.52 -18.01 -2.29
C ASN A 72 -5.06 -17.34 -3.55
N HIS A 73 -5.26 -16.02 -3.50
CA HIS A 73 -5.72 -15.24 -4.66
C HIS A 73 -4.74 -15.39 -5.82
N PRO A 74 -5.19 -15.76 -7.03
CA PRO A 74 -4.30 -16.10 -8.15
C PRO A 74 -3.36 -14.97 -8.58
N PHE A 75 -3.81 -13.71 -8.50
CA PHE A 75 -3.01 -12.54 -8.92
C PHE A 75 -2.19 -11.92 -7.78
N TYR A 76 -2.76 -11.81 -6.59
CA TYR A 76 -2.14 -11.04 -5.50
C TYR A 76 -1.41 -11.90 -4.49
N ASN A 77 -1.57 -13.21 -4.58
CA ASN A 77 -1.02 -14.18 -3.63
C ASN A 77 -1.37 -13.85 -2.15
N TRP A 78 -2.59 -13.34 -1.94
CA TRP A 78 -3.16 -13.12 -0.61
C TRP A 78 -3.99 -14.33 -0.21
N ALA A 79 -4.00 -14.68 1.08
CA ALA A 79 -4.89 -15.72 1.57
C ALA A 79 -6.34 -15.22 1.57
N ILE A 80 -7.18 -15.91 0.83
CA ILE A 80 -8.64 -15.68 0.79
C ILE A 80 -9.27 -16.59 1.82
N CYS A 81 -10.06 -15.99 2.69
CA CYS A 81 -10.70 -16.66 3.82
C CYS A 81 -12.19 -16.34 3.84
N TRP A 82 -12.94 -17.25 4.46
CA TRP A 82 -14.36 -17.07 4.76
C TRP A 82 -14.51 -16.65 6.22
N ASP A 83 -15.23 -15.57 6.48
CA ASP A 83 -15.64 -15.17 7.83
C ASP A 83 -16.74 -16.13 8.32
N LEU A 84 -16.41 -16.97 9.30
CA LEU A 84 -17.31 -17.99 9.83
C LEU A 84 -18.51 -17.42 10.62
N LYS A 85 -18.58 -16.10 10.79
CA LYS A 85 -19.81 -15.43 11.20
C LYS A 85 -20.92 -15.64 10.17
N GLN A 86 -20.58 -15.61 8.88
CA GLN A 86 -21.51 -15.81 7.79
C GLN A 86 -21.70 -17.32 7.56
N HIS A 87 -22.95 -17.78 7.62
CA HIS A 87 -23.23 -19.20 7.44
C HIS A 87 -23.10 -19.58 5.95
N PRO A 88 -22.23 -20.54 5.56
CA PRO A 88 -22.04 -20.88 4.16
C PRO A 88 -23.33 -21.35 3.45
N LYS A 89 -24.25 -22.00 4.15
CA LYS A 89 -25.55 -22.44 3.57
C LYS A 89 -26.33 -21.34 2.91
N ASP A 90 -26.24 -20.12 3.41
CA ASP A 90 -26.98 -18.97 2.86
C ASP A 90 -26.49 -18.57 1.45
N TYR A 91 -25.37 -19.15 1.01
CA TYR A 91 -24.70 -18.83 -0.24
C TYR A 91 -24.58 -20.01 -1.22
N LEU A 92 -24.71 -21.27 -0.74
CA LEU A 92 -24.45 -22.46 -1.54
C LEU A 92 -25.40 -22.63 -2.72
N GLU A 93 -26.65 -22.17 -2.57
CA GLU A 93 -27.71 -22.33 -3.59
C GLU A 93 -27.84 -21.11 -4.49
N LEU A 94 -27.02 -20.07 -4.29
CA LEU A 94 -27.04 -18.88 -5.14
C LEU A 94 -26.47 -19.21 -6.53
N ASP A 95 -27.13 -18.70 -7.53
CA ASP A 95 -26.56 -18.68 -8.88
C ASP A 95 -25.34 -17.75 -8.94
N TYR A 96 -24.61 -17.77 -10.06
CA TYR A 96 -23.40 -16.99 -10.22
C TYR A 96 -23.62 -15.49 -9.97
N SER A 97 -24.69 -14.91 -10.52
CA SER A 97 -25.01 -13.48 -10.36
C SER A 97 -25.38 -13.15 -8.92
N GLY A 98 -26.16 -13.99 -8.27
CA GLY A 98 -26.51 -13.87 -6.86
C GLY A 98 -25.29 -13.95 -5.96
N LEU A 99 -24.37 -14.87 -6.26
CA LEU A 99 -23.12 -15.01 -5.49
C LEU A 99 -22.20 -13.77 -5.68
N VAL A 100 -22.03 -13.26 -6.89
CA VAL A 100 -21.27 -12.01 -7.14
C VAL A 100 -21.81 -10.86 -6.28
N ASN A 101 -23.13 -10.69 -6.29
CA ASN A 101 -23.79 -9.63 -5.52
C ASN A 101 -23.63 -9.84 -4.00
N ALA A 102 -23.81 -11.07 -3.52
CA ALA A 102 -23.71 -11.42 -2.11
C ALA A 102 -22.28 -11.23 -1.56
N LEU A 103 -21.25 -11.55 -2.35
CA LEU A 103 -19.85 -11.34 -1.96
C LEU A 103 -19.46 -9.86 -1.86
N GLN A 104 -20.15 -8.98 -2.56
CA GLN A 104 -19.89 -7.53 -2.54
C GLN A 104 -20.67 -6.80 -1.46
N LYS A 105 -21.82 -7.31 -1.07
CA LYS A 105 -22.73 -6.70 -0.09
C LYS A 105 -22.18 -6.84 1.33
N ALA A 106 -22.33 -5.79 2.13
CA ALA A 106 -22.00 -5.86 3.56
C ALA A 106 -23.11 -6.60 4.35
N PRO A 107 -22.74 -7.42 5.33
CA PRO A 107 -21.41 -7.78 5.78
C PRO A 107 -20.73 -8.79 4.83
N LYS A 108 -19.53 -8.45 4.37
CA LYS A 108 -18.80 -9.29 3.41
C LYS A 108 -18.35 -10.60 4.03
N PRO A 109 -18.64 -11.76 3.40
CA PRO A 109 -18.19 -13.06 3.90
C PRO A 109 -16.71 -13.33 3.62
N ILE A 110 -16.14 -12.70 2.58
CA ILE A 110 -14.75 -12.88 2.20
C ILE A 110 -13.85 -11.93 2.97
N ARG A 111 -12.79 -12.50 3.55
CA ARG A 111 -11.68 -11.80 4.19
C ARG A 111 -10.38 -12.08 3.46
N THR A 112 -9.54 -11.07 3.39
CA THR A 112 -8.23 -11.15 2.72
C THR A 112 -7.12 -10.96 3.74
N VAL A 113 -6.28 -11.98 3.90
CA VAL A 113 -5.10 -11.91 4.76
C VAL A 113 -3.86 -11.72 3.90
N LYS A 114 -3.22 -10.56 4.05
CA LYS A 114 -2.00 -10.21 3.31
C LYS A 114 -0.78 -10.75 4.04
N GLN A 115 -0.26 -11.91 3.62
CA GLN A 115 0.81 -12.62 4.32
C GLN A 115 2.12 -11.82 4.46
N ASN A 116 2.35 -10.83 3.59
CA ASN A 116 3.53 -9.95 3.60
C ASN A 116 3.35 -8.66 4.42
N LYS A 117 2.25 -8.54 5.18
CA LYS A 117 1.93 -7.34 5.97
C LYS A 117 1.90 -7.62 7.48
N ASN A 118 2.62 -8.66 7.90
CA ASN A 118 2.69 -9.07 9.31
C ASN A 118 1.30 -9.13 9.99
N PRO A 119 0.35 -9.91 9.44
CA PRO A 119 -1.00 -9.99 10.00
C PRO A 119 -0.96 -10.64 11.39
N LEU A 120 -1.75 -10.13 12.34
CA LEU A 120 -1.92 -10.78 13.62
C LEU A 120 -2.85 -11.99 13.45
N ILE A 121 -2.27 -13.19 13.48
CA ILE A 121 -3.00 -14.47 13.40
C ILE A 121 -2.89 -15.16 14.75
N LEU A 122 -4.04 -15.44 15.33
CA LEU A 122 -4.18 -16.13 16.62
C LEU A 122 -4.99 -17.43 16.43
N SER A 123 -4.89 -18.33 17.42
CA SER A 123 -5.78 -19.50 17.48
C SER A 123 -7.25 -19.06 17.39
N LYS A 124 -8.09 -19.91 16.78
CA LYS A 124 -9.54 -19.70 16.75
C LYS A 124 -10.17 -19.47 18.14
N ASP A 125 -9.54 -20.02 19.18
CA ASP A 125 -10.04 -19.92 20.56
C ASP A 125 -10.04 -18.46 21.09
N TYR A 126 -9.17 -17.59 20.54
CA TYR A 126 -9.22 -16.17 20.85
C TYR A 126 -10.48 -15.50 20.28
N GLY A 127 -10.83 -15.83 19.05
CA GLY A 127 -12.04 -15.30 18.42
C GLY A 127 -13.33 -15.81 19.08
N LEU A 128 -13.32 -17.05 19.54
CA LEU A 128 -14.47 -17.66 20.24
C LEU A 128 -14.77 -16.99 21.60
N LYS A 129 -13.89 -16.14 22.10
CA LYS A 129 -14.14 -15.33 23.30
C LYS A 129 -14.82 -13.99 23.00
N THR A 130 -15.05 -13.68 21.72
CA THR A 130 -15.60 -12.39 21.24
C THR A 130 -16.93 -12.61 20.53
N GLU A 131 -17.88 -11.72 20.76
CA GLU A 131 -19.13 -11.69 19.98
C GLU A 131 -18.87 -11.36 18.50
N PRO A 132 -19.63 -11.98 17.60
CA PRO A 132 -20.71 -12.94 17.84
C PRO A 132 -20.25 -14.41 17.90
N TYR A 133 -18.96 -14.69 17.77
CA TYR A 133 -18.45 -16.08 17.69
C TYR A 133 -18.60 -16.85 19.00
N SER A 134 -18.61 -16.16 20.15
CA SER A 134 -18.91 -16.77 21.46
C SER A 134 -20.32 -17.31 21.56
N GLU A 135 -21.30 -16.66 20.91
CA GLU A 135 -22.69 -17.08 20.85
C GLU A 135 -22.88 -18.23 19.85
N ILE A 136 -22.19 -18.18 18.70
CA ILE A 136 -22.25 -19.25 17.69
C ILE A 136 -21.67 -20.55 18.25
N GLY A 137 -20.57 -20.46 18.98
CA GLY A 137 -19.93 -21.60 19.64
C GLY A 137 -19.03 -22.43 18.72
N LEU A 138 -18.07 -23.13 19.33
CA LEU A 138 -17.02 -23.88 18.62
C LEU A 138 -17.57 -24.93 17.66
N ASN A 139 -18.59 -25.71 18.08
CA ASN A 139 -19.11 -26.80 17.26
C ASN A 139 -19.68 -26.28 15.94
N GLU A 140 -20.51 -25.25 16.02
CA GLU A 140 -21.13 -24.64 14.85
C GLU A 140 -20.07 -23.97 13.94
N ILE A 141 -19.07 -23.29 14.50
CA ILE A 141 -17.96 -22.75 13.74
C ILE A 141 -17.20 -23.82 12.97
N MET A 142 -16.95 -24.97 13.59
CA MET A 142 -16.26 -26.09 12.94
C MET A 142 -17.13 -26.77 11.88
N GLU A 143 -18.45 -26.87 12.10
CA GLU A 143 -19.38 -27.35 11.08
C GLU A 143 -19.46 -26.45 9.87
N ARG A 144 -19.50 -25.13 10.06
CA ARG A 144 -19.42 -24.15 8.94
C ARG A 144 -18.12 -24.28 8.16
N ALA A 145 -17.00 -24.47 8.87
CA ALA A 145 -15.71 -24.68 8.21
C ALA A 145 -15.66 -25.97 7.40
N LYS A 146 -16.22 -27.07 7.95
CA LYS A 146 -16.33 -28.35 7.29
C LYS A 146 -17.22 -28.27 6.04
N LEU A 147 -18.33 -27.55 6.13
CA LEU A 147 -19.25 -27.36 5.00
C LEU A 147 -18.54 -26.71 3.79
N LEU A 148 -17.62 -25.79 4.02
CA LEU A 148 -16.80 -25.21 2.93
C LEU A 148 -15.83 -26.24 2.32
N ASP A 149 -15.23 -27.11 3.14
CA ASP A 149 -14.36 -28.21 2.66
C ASP A 149 -15.15 -29.24 1.84
N GLU A 150 -16.41 -29.51 2.18
CA GLU A 150 -17.30 -30.45 1.50
C GLU A 150 -17.90 -29.90 0.21
N ASN A 151 -17.80 -28.58 -0.03
CA ASN A 151 -18.35 -27.91 -1.20
C ASN A 151 -17.27 -27.25 -2.09
N PRO A 152 -16.31 -28.01 -2.67
CA PRO A 152 -15.21 -27.45 -3.45
C PRO A 152 -15.69 -26.71 -4.70
N LYS A 153 -16.83 -27.06 -5.30
CA LYS A 153 -17.43 -26.34 -6.44
C LYS A 153 -17.78 -24.89 -6.06
N PHE A 154 -18.36 -24.70 -4.90
CA PHE A 154 -18.69 -23.39 -4.36
C PHE A 154 -17.42 -22.54 -4.13
N VAL A 155 -16.40 -23.14 -3.52
CA VAL A 155 -15.10 -22.47 -3.30
C VAL A 155 -14.44 -22.09 -4.63
N ASN A 156 -14.53 -22.96 -5.65
CA ASN A 156 -14.01 -22.66 -7.00
C ASN A 156 -14.80 -21.52 -7.67
N SER A 157 -16.12 -21.43 -7.49
CA SER A 157 -16.91 -20.30 -7.99
C SER A 157 -16.46 -18.97 -7.37
N ILE A 158 -16.17 -18.95 -6.07
CA ILE A 158 -15.59 -17.76 -5.42
C ILE A 158 -14.25 -17.40 -6.04
N ASN A 159 -13.38 -18.39 -6.29
CA ASN A 159 -12.07 -18.14 -6.94
C ASN A 159 -12.24 -17.51 -8.32
N SER A 160 -13.12 -18.06 -9.16
CA SER A 160 -13.39 -17.52 -10.51
C SER A 160 -13.92 -16.09 -10.47
N ILE A 161 -14.84 -15.79 -9.53
CA ILE A 161 -15.37 -14.42 -9.35
C ILE A 161 -14.25 -13.44 -9.00
N LEU A 162 -13.36 -13.80 -8.06
CA LEU A 162 -12.27 -12.95 -7.65
C LEU A 162 -11.21 -12.77 -8.76
N GLU A 163 -11.00 -13.80 -9.56
CA GLU A 163 -10.12 -13.76 -10.73
C GLU A 163 -10.65 -12.81 -11.80
N GLU A 164 -11.92 -12.92 -12.18
CA GLU A 164 -12.58 -12.01 -13.13
C GLU A 164 -12.56 -10.56 -12.65
N GLN A 165 -12.81 -10.33 -11.36
CA GLN A 165 -12.74 -8.99 -10.77
C GLN A 165 -11.32 -8.42 -10.80
N ALA A 166 -10.30 -9.24 -10.67
CA ALA A 166 -8.91 -8.80 -10.76
C ALA A 166 -8.52 -8.50 -12.20
N GLN A 167 -8.94 -9.33 -13.17
CA GLN A 167 -8.73 -9.12 -14.61
C GLN A 167 -9.39 -7.82 -15.07
N SER A 168 -10.67 -7.62 -14.74
CA SER A 168 -11.38 -6.40 -15.13
C SER A 168 -10.74 -5.13 -14.59
N LYS A 169 -10.12 -5.16 -13.41
CA LYS A 169 -9.36 -4.01 -12.88
C LYS A 169 -8.08 -3.74 -13.66
N GLN A 170 -7.41 -4.77 -14.16
CA GLN A 170 -6.20 -4.59 -14.98
C GLN A 170 -6.54 -4.02 -16.35
N ASP A 171 -7.68 -4.41 -16.94
CA ASP A 171 -8.13 -3.92 -18.25
C ASP A 171 -8.58 -2.44 -18.22
N PHE A 172 -9.02 -1.93 -17.04
CA PHE A 172 -9.45 -0.54 -16.90
C PHE A 172 -8.28 0.46 -16.83
N ASP A 173 -7.07 0.04 -16.50
CA ASP A 173 -5.92 0.94 -16.33
C ASP A 173 -4.94 0.83 -17.50
N GLN A 174 -5.43 1.12 -18.71
CA GLN A 174 -4.60 1.23 -19.93
C GLN A 174 -3.89 2.59 -20.04
N THR A 175 -4.02 3.46 -19.07
CA THR A 175 -3.27 4.72 -19.05
C THR A 175 -1.78 4.40 -18.90
N PRO A 176 -0.91 4.88 -19.79
CA PRO A 176 0.53 4.66 -19.64
C PRO A 176 0.99 5.08 -18.25
N LEU A 177 1.67 4.16 -17.56
CA LEU A 177 2.23 4.46 -16.25
C LEU A 177 3.32 5.52 -16.38
N LEU A 178 3.34 6.47 -15.46
CA LEU A 178 4.47 7.38 -15.31
C LEU A 178 5.72 6.59 -14.90
N HIS A 179 6.90 7.09 -15.21
CA HIS A 179 8.15 6.43 -14.82
C HIS A 179 8.19 6.16 -13.31
N GLU A 180 7.71 7.09 -12.49
CA GLU A 180 7.63 6.98 -11.03
C GLU A 180 6.71 5.82 -10.58
N GLU A 181 5.62 5.58 -11.29
CA GLU A 181 4.69 4.49 -11.02
C GLU A 181 5.27 3.13 -11.39
N THR A 182 6.15 3.07 -12.39
CA THR A 182 6.78 1.82 -12.86
C THR A 182 7.72 1.18 -11.84
N ILE A 183 8.16 1.92 -10.82
CA ILE A 183 9.00 1.39 -9.74
C ILE A 183 8.26 0.27 -8.99
N TYR A 184 6.94 0.41 -8.81
CA TYR A 184 6.13 -0.49 -7.99
C TYR A 184 5.18 -1.38 -8.80
N ALA A 185 4.83 -1.01 -10.03
CA ALA A 185 3.74 -1.63 -10.79
C ALA A 185 4.13 -2.84 -11.64
N GLY A 186 5.39 -3.02 -11.98
CA GLY A 186 5.80 -3.98 -13.01
C GLY A 186 6.57 -5.21 -12.53
N GLY A 187 6.53 -5.51 -11.22
CA GLY A 187 7.47 -6.52 -10.68
C GLY A 187 8.92 -6.02 -10.75
N ILE A 188 9.71 -6.30 -9.72
CA ILE A 188 11.07 -5.73 -9.56
C ILE A 188 12.07 -6.57 -10.35
N ASN A 189 11.87 -6.74 -11.64
CA ASN A 189 12.88 -7.37 -12.47
C ASN A 189 13.84 -6.29 -13.02
N ILE A 190 14.77 -5.87 -12.16
CA ILE A 190 15.83 -4.95 -12.55
C ILE A 190 16.99 -5.77 -13.08
N PRO A 191 17.43 -5.56 -14.34
CA PRO A 191 18.61 -6.22 -14.90
C PRO A 191 19.83 -6.02 -14.02
N GLN A 192 20.70 -7.03 -13.94
CA GLN A 192 21.91 -6.96 -13.11
C GLN A 192 22.83 -5.83 -13.55
N SER A 193 22.91 -5.55 -14.87
CA SER A 193 23.63 -4.41 -15.45
C SER A 193 23.15 -3.08 -14.86
N ASP A 194 21.82 -2.89 -14.81
CA ASP A 194 21.24 -1.66 -14.30
C ASP A 194 21.47 -1.48 -12.80
N LYS A 195 21.38 -2.58 -12.02
CA LYS A 195 21.74 -2.54 -10.58
C LYS A 195 23.16 -2.09 -10.34
N LEU A 196 24.12 -2.59 -11.15
CA LEU A 196 25.53 -2.19 -11.07
C LEU A 196 25.71 -0.72 -11.50
N ASN A 197 25.03 -0.30 -12.57
CA ASN A 197 25.09 1.08 -13.03
C ASN A 197 24.48 2.05 -12.00
N MET A 198 23.37 1.70 -11.36
CA MET A 198 22.77 2.50 -10.29
C MET A 198 23.76 2.71 -9.13
N LYS A 199 24.39 1.63 -8.65
CA LYS A 199 25.38 1.72 -7.59
C LYS A 199 26.54 2.64 -8.00
N LYS A 200 27.11 2.40 -9.18
CA LYS A 200 28.25 3.18 -9.72
C LYS A 200 27.88 4.66 -9.94
N PHE A 201 26.64 4.97 -10.32
CA PHE A 201 26.16 6.33 -10.55
C PHE A 201 26.34 7.24 -9.34
N HIS A 202 26.17 6.71 -8.12
CA HIS A 202 26.36 7.47 -6.88
C HIS A 202 27.83 7.58 -6.43
N GLU A 203 28.74 6.83 -7.05
CA GLU A 203 30.15 6.75 -6.66
C GLU A 203 31.07 7.61 -7.57
N VAL A 204 30.58 8.03 -8.75
CA VAL A 204 31.37 8.73 -9.76
C VAL A 204 31.08 10.23 -9.82
N ASP A 205 32.01 10.99 -10.45
CA ASP A 205 31.84 12.40 -10.74
C ASP A 205 30.79 12.67 -11.85
N LEU A 206 30.49 13.93 -12.13
CA LEU A 206 29.51 14.34 -13.14
C LEU A 206 29.77 13.71 -14.52
N LYS A 207 31.02 13.67 -14.97
CA LYS A 207 31.39 13.07 -16.26
C LYS A 207 31.07 11.56 -16.28
N GLY A 208 31.37 10.88 -15.18
CA GLY A 208 31.00 9.46 -14.98
C GLY A 208 29.49 9.26 -14.94
N LYS A 209 28.74 10.11 -14.22
CA LYS A 209 27.26 10.07 -14.16
C LYS A 209 26.66 10.24 -15.56
N LEU A 210 27.09 11.24 -16.32
CA LEU A 210 26.62 11.49 -17.70
C LEU A 210 26.84 10.26 -18.61
N SER A 211 28.02 9.63 -18.53
CA SER A 211 28.31 8.41 -19.29
C SER A 211 27.44 7.21 -18.90
N LEU A 212 26.92 7.17 -17.67
CA LEU A 212 26.07 6.10 -17.19
C LEU A 212 24.61 6.27 -17.59
N VAL A 213 24.13 7.49 -17.84
CA VAL A 213 22.73 7.75 -18.27
C VAL A 213 22.36 6.92 -19.50
N GLU A 214 23.27 6.81 -20.47
CA GLU A 214 23.06 6.07 -21.72
C GLU A 214 23.27 4.56 -21.59
N LYS A 215 23.82 4.09 -20.45
CA LYS A 215 24.10 2.67 -20.21
C LYS A 215 22.99 1.93 -19.50
N PHE A 216 21.96 2.62 -19.05
CA PHE A 216 20.79 1.97 -18.51
C PHE A 216 20.00 1.29 -19.62
N THR A 217 19.64 0.03 -19.39
CA THR A 217 18.89 -0.77 -20.37
C THR A 217 17.38 -0.48 -20.30
N GLN A 218 16.90 -0.01 -19.16
CA GLN A 218 15.51 0.40 -18.97
C GLN A 218 15.42 1.93 -18.97
N GLU A 219 14.56 2.47 -19.82
CA GLU A 219 14.34 3.90 -20.00
C GLU A 219 14.05 4.64 -18.70
N ARG A 220 13.27 4.03 -17.79
CA ARG A 220 12.96 4.61 -16.48
C ARG A 220 14.21 4.96 -15.65
N PHE A 221 15.28 4.17 -15.72
CA PHE A 221 16.49 4.46 -14.97
C PHE A 221 17.31 5.57 -15.60
N SER A 222 17.31 5.65 -16.92
CA SER A 222 17.89 6.82 -17.63
C SER A 222 17.11 8.10 -17.27
N TYR A 223 15.79 8.04 -17.23
CA TYR A 223 14.94 9.15 -16.78
C TYR A 223 15.26 9.59 -15.35
N PHE A 224 15.30 8.66 -14.38
CA PHE A 224 15.64 9.01 -13.00
C PHE A 224 17.06 9.55 -12.84
N ALA A 225 18.02 9.00 -13.58
CA ALA A 225 19.37 9.52 -13.58
C ALA A 225 19.43 10.98 -14.08
N LYS A 226 18.67 11.32 -15.15
CA LYS A 226 18.53 12.70 -15.64
C LYS A 226 17.84 13.59 -14.60
N CYS A 227 16.80 13.10 -13.88
CA CYS A 227 16.16 13.86 -12.80
C CYS A 227 17.15 14.22 -11.71
N ILE A 228 17.99 13.26 -11.26
CA ILE A 228 19.01 13.49 -10.24
C ILE A 228 20.04 14.51 -10.74
N LEU A 229 20.51 14.37 -11.97
CA LEU A 229 21.46 15.34 -12.54
C LEU A 229 20.87 16.75 -12.59
N TYR A 230 19.62 16.89 -13.00
CA TYR A 230 18.95 18.18 -13.08
C TYR A 230 18.77 18.85 -11.70
N GLU A 231 18.59 18.07 -10.64
CA GLU A 231 18.44 18.58 -9.26
C GLU A 231 19.79 18.88 -8.58
N GLU A 232 20.82 18.04 -8.84
CA GLU A 232 22.12 18.15 -8.15
C GLU A 232 23.06 19.17 -8.77
N TYR A 233 22.93 19.48 -10.08
CA TYR A 233 23.90 20.29 -10.80
C TYR A 233 23.25 21.54 -11.39
N PRO A 234 23.97 22.71 -11.38
CA PRO A 234 23.50 23.92 -12.01
C PRO A 234 23.51 23.78 -13.56
N LYS A 235 22.71 24.64 -14.21
CA LYS A 235 22.52 24.63 -15.67
C LYS A 235 23.82 24.64 -16.43
N GLU A 236 24.79 25.41 -15.94
CA GLU A 236 26.10 25.69 -16.59
C GLU A 236 27.01 24.46 -16.62
N GLU A 237 26.78 23.49 -15.72
CA GLU A 237 27.58 22.25 -15.63
C GLU A 237 26.98 21.11 -16.43
N LEU A 238 25.66 21.17 -16.76
CA LEU A 238 24.98 20.13 -17.49
C LEU A 238 25.03 20.32 -19.01
N PRO A 239 25.07 19.23 -19.80
CA PRO A 239 24.76 19.31 -21.22
C PRO A 239 23.42 19.99 -21.46
N GLU A 240 23.40 20.98 -22.36
CA GLU A 240 22.20 21.76 -22.68
C GLU A 240 21.01 20.88 -23.08
N THR A 241 21.29 19.78 -23.77
CA THR A 241 20.26 18.78 -24.16
C THR A 241 19.56 18.16 -22.96
N ILE A 242 20.29 17.71 -21.95
CA ILE A 242 19.75 17.11 -20.73
C ILE A 242 19.01 18.16 -19.92
N TYR A 243 19.63 19.35 -19.72
CA TYR A 243 19.00 20.42 -18.97
C TYR A 243 17.66 20.84 -19.59
N ASN A 244 17.63 21.14 -20.90
CA ASN A 244 16.44 21.61 -21.58
C ASN A 244 15.36 20.54 -21.71
N GLU A 245 15.74 19.25 -21.85
CA GLU A 245 14.78 18.12 -21.82
C GLU A 245 14.06 18.08 -20.48
N MET A 246 14.80 18.04 -19.37
CA MET A 246 14.23 17.91 -18.04
C MET A 246 13.50 19.18 -17.61
N HIS A 247 14.02 20.34 -17.92
CA HIS A 247 13.40 21.63 -17.61
C HIS A 247 12.01 21.75 -18.27
N ARG A 248 11.91 21.46 -19.57
CA ARG A 248 10.62 21.42 -20.30
C ARG A 248 9.68 20.34 -19.77
N HIS A 249 10.22 19.19 -19.40
CA HIS A 249 9.42 18.11 -18.82
C HIS A 249 8.77 18.56 -17.51
N PHE A 250 9.54 19.14 -16.58
CA PHE A 250 8.99 19.63 -15.30
C PHE A 250 8.09 20.85 -15.49
N ALA A 251 8.45 21.78 -16.36
CA ALA A 251 7.60 22.93 -16.67
C ALA A 251 6.22 22.50 -17.16
N LYS A 252 6.16 21.59 -18.15
CA LYS A 252 4.89 21.04 -18.67
C LYS A 252 4.04 20.39 -17.58
N ARG A 253 4.66 19.68 -16.64
CA ARG A 253 3.94 19.04 -15.53
C ARG A 253 3.42 20.05 -14.53
N LEU A 254 4.25 20.98 -14.08
CA LEU A 254 3.93 21.92 -13.01
C LEU A 254 2.96 23.03 -13.45
N THR A 255 3.00 23.43 -14.73
CA THR A 255 2.12 24.47 -15.28
C THR A 255 0.82 23.97 -15.87
N SER A 256 0.56 22.64 -15.84
CA SER A 256 -0.69 22.07 -16.34
C SER A 256 -1.89 22.63 -15.56
N LEU A 257 -2.95 22.97 -16.30
CA LEU A 257 -4.24 23.40 -15.74
C LEU A 257 -5.24 22.24 -15.65
N ASN A 258 -4.86 21.05 -16.10
CA ASN A 258 -5.72 19.87 -16.04
C ASN A 258 -5.69 19.25 -14.63
N ASN A 259 -6.67 18.38 -14.37
CA ASN A 259 -6.66 17.55 -13.15
C ASN A 259 -5.67 16.39 -13.34
N GLU A 260 -4.43 16.62 -12.92
CA GLU A 260 -3.32 15.67 -13.08
C GLU A 260 -3.20 14.73 -11.88
N LYS A 261 -2.42 13.64 -12.05
CA LYS A 261 -2.08 12.71 -10.95
C LYS A 261 -1.05 13.31 -9.96
N TRP A 262 -0.42 14.40 -10.29
CA TRP A 262 0.60 15.10 -9.50
C TRP A 262 0.13 16.52 -9.18
N GLU A 263 0.80 17.14 -8.22
CA GLU A 263 0.54 18.52 -7.84
C GLU A 263 1.02 19.48 -8.92
N THR A 264 0.15 20.44 -9.31
CA THR A 264 0.47 21.53 -10.23
C THR A 264 0.45 22.87 -9.49
N PHE A 265 1.00 23.93 -10.07
CA PHE A 265 0.88 25.26 -9.46
C PHE A 265 -0.59 25.66 -9.26
N ALA A 266 -1.46 25.37 -10.22
CA ALA A 266 -2.88 25.68 -10.13
C ALA A 266 -3.58 24.91 -8.99
N SER A 267 -3.32 23.60 -8.86
CA SER A 267 -3.90 22.79 -7.79
C SER A 267 -3.37 23.20 -6.42
N PHE A 268 -2.07 23.51 -6.33
CA PHE A 268 -1.45 24.01 -5.11
C PHE A 268 -2.07 25.31 -4.62
N TYR A 269 -2.24 26.33 -5.49
CA TYR A 269 -2.84 27.60 -5.09
C TYR A 269 -4.30 27.43 -4.66
N ASN A 270 -5.07 26.57 -5.32
CA ASN A 270 -6.43 26.25 -4.90
C ASN A 270 -6.46 25.63 -3.49
N GLU A 271 -5.57 24.69 -3.20
CA GLU A 271 -5.48 24.08 -1.87
C GLU A 271 -4.99 25.09 -0.83
N LEU A 272 -4.02 25.93 -1.16
CA LEU A 272 -3.52 26.98 -0.29
C LEU A 272 -4.64 27.94 0.13
N ASP A 273 -5.50 28.35 -0.80
CA ASP A 273 -6.64 29.24 -0.51
C ASP A 273 -7.69 28.54 0.35
N ASN A 274 -7.93 27.25 0.15
CA ASN A 274 -8.79 26.46 1.01
C ASN A 274 -8.23 26.37 2.45
N GLN A 275 -6.94 26.17 2.60
CA GLN A 275 -6.30 26.13 3.92
C GLN A 275 -6.29 27.51 4.59
N ARG A 276 -6.10 28.59 3.85
CA ARG A 276 -6.20 29.96 4.39
C ARG A 276 -7.60 30.25 4.95
N LYS A 277 -8.66 29.85 4.25
CA LYS A 277 -10.05 29.98 4.74
C LYS A 277 -10.27 29.14 6.00
N LYS A 278 -9.76 27.90 6.03
CA LYS A 278 -9.91 26.99 7.17
C LYS A 278 -9.22 27.49 8.44
N PHE A 279 -8.11 28.21 8.30
CA PHE A 279 -7.29 28.70 9.40
C PHE A 279 -7.26 30.23 9.50
N GLU A 280 -8.33 30.90 9.05
CA GLU A 280 -8.40 32.38 9.00
C GLU A 280 -8.17 33.07 10.35
N GLU A 281 -8.51 32.41 11.47
CA GLU A 281 -8.30 32.92 12.82
C GLU A 281 -6.94 32.54 13.44
N ASP A 282 -6.14 31.68 12.79
CA ASP A 282 -4.86 31.16 13.31
C ASP A 282 -3.66 31.83 12.63
N GLN A 283 -3.20 32.95 13.21
CA GLN A 283 -2.10 33.74 12.65
C GLN A 283 -0.79 32.93 12.47
N SER A 284 -0.51 31.97 13.35
CA SER A 284 0.69 31.12 13.24
C SER A 284 0.64 30.23 12.00
N LYS A 285 -0.52 29.63 11.73
CA LYS A 285 -0.70 28.81 10.52
C LYS A 285 -0.73 29.65 9.26
N LEU A 286 -1.37 30.84 9.30
CA LEU A 286 -1.35 31.75 8.15
C LEU A 286 0.07 32.18 7.77
N GLN A 287 0.94 32.39 8.76
CA GLN A 287 2.36 32.70 8.48
C GLN A 287 3.09 31.53 7.80
N ILE A 288 2.84 30.29 8.21
CA ILE A 288 3.39 29.10 7.56
C ILE A 288 2.86 28.99 6.12
N LEU A 289 1.57 29.17 5.91
CA LEU A 289 0.96 29.16 4.57
C LEU A 289 1.54 30.25 3.66
N GLN A 290 1.84 31.43 4.21
CA GLN A 290 2.52 32.47 3.45
C GLN A 290 3.95 32.08 3.07
N GLY A 291 4.68 31.35 3.94
CA GLY A 291 5.99 30.78 3.60
C GLY A 291 5.91 29.82 2.42
N TYR A 292 4.91 28.93 2.40
CA TYR A 292 4.68 28.03 1.26
C TYR A 292 4.34 28.78 -0.02
N ASN A 293 3.48 29.83 0.06
CA ASN A 293 3.15 30.66 -1.08
C ASN A 293 4.41 31.28 -1.71
N ASN A 294 5.25 31.91 -0.90
CA ASN A 294 6.48 32.54 -1.37
C ASN A 294 7.44 31.52 -2.01
N TYR A 295 7.54 30.32 -1.44
CA TYR A 295 8.36 29.24 -2.00
C TYR A 295 7.88 28.82 -3.39
N VAL A 296 6.56 28.59 -3.53
CA VAL A 296 5.99 28.14 -4.80
C VAL A 296 6.00 29.24 -5.85
N GLU A 297 5.77 30.52 -5.50
CA GLU A 297 5.95 31.66 -6.42
C GLU A 297 7.38 31.75 -6.98
N ASN A 298 8.37 31.49 -6.14
CA ASN A 298 9.77 31.49 -6.61
C ASN A 298 10.06 30.28 -7.51
N MET A 299 9.46 29.12 -7.25
CA MET A 299 9.55 27.95 -8.10
C MET A 299 8.85 28.18 -9.45
N GLU A 300 7.66 28.78 -9.45
CA GLU A 300 6.89 29.09 -10.65
C GLU A 300 7.67 30.01 -11.61
N LYS A 301 8.33 31.05 -11.07
CA LYS A 301 9.19 31.95 -11.86
C LYS A 301 10.30 31.20 -12.63
N ARG A 302 10.77 30.07 -12.12
CA ARG A 302 11.78 29.23 -12.77
C ARG A 302 11.22 28.52 -14.02
N PHE A 303 9.93 28.25 -14.07
CA PHE A 303 9.31 27.41 -15.10
C PHE A 303 8.36 28.14 -16.07
N ILE A 304 7.94 29.38 -15.77
CA ILE A 304 7.01 30.14 -16.63
C ILE A 304 7.54 30.40 -18.05
N ASN A 305 8.87 30.45 -18.21
CA ASN A 305 9.50 30.77 -19.48
C ASN A 305 10.27 29.57 -20.09
N ALA A 306 9.89 28.36 -19.75
CA ALA A 306 10.56 27.11 -20.15
C ALA A 306 10.05 26.54 -21.47
#